data_51cbd4e70e6e9f4710d26973b9bf1f0f
#
_entry.id   51cbd4e70e6e9f4710d26973b9bf1f0f
#
_cell.length_a   1.000
_cell.length_b   1.000
_cell.length_c   1.000
_cell.angle_alpha   90.00
_cell.angle_beta   90.00
_cell.angle_gamma   90.00
#
_symmetry.space_group_name_H-M   'P 1'
#
loop_
_entity.id
_entity.type
_entity.pdbx_description
1 polymer ?
#
loop_
_entity_poly.entity_id
_entity_poly.type
_entity_poly.pdbx_seq_one_letter_code
_entity_poly.pdbx_strand_id
1 'polypeptide(L)'
;MLRLMTLLSAMASAISGLVLLSAMPAGAQTSDPSSVGSQVTALSVRSNLVLVPALVKTKGGELVFELTADDFILTDNGVPQTLRLEPDTDTQPVALAIIVQTGGGGAAHLGDYRGLDAVLDAVVGNVPHRVAVVSFDSKPRLERDFTTDTDVAIRTIGNLQQGDPGAAILDALNFGINLLRQQPQEYRRAVLLFSETIDDGSQTSFEEAIRTVDDTNTAIYSFGFSSTKKAVKHEGSKLPRPGGTPYESEPYAKGGCMSHEQDADPDAHGKRSVQAMDCASDLIPPLRLARMAYIAARDGMQRNVPESVAQQTGGEYFSFKDATTLSRHLITISNDAPNYYVLSFHPQSPLPGPHALNLKLKDRPELQLSSRNSYWVDAVNTASNK
;
A
#
# COMPACT_ATOMS: atom_id res chain seq x y z
N MET A 1 55.17 -18.16 -12.76
CA MET A 1 55.75 -19.31 -12.04
C MET A 1 54.56 -20.01 -11.42
N LEU A 2 54.12 -21.00 -12.03
CA LEU A 2 54.55 -22.41 -11.99
C LEU A 2 53.86 -23.13 -10.84
N ARG A 3 52.99 -23.90 -11.16
CA ARG A 3 52.76 -25.41 -11.17
C ARG A 3 51.72 -25.78 -10.15
N LEU A 4 50.83 -26.62 -10.35
CA LEU A 4 50.60 -27.80 -11.20
C LEU A 4 49.94 -28.84 -10.34
N MET A 5 48.81 -29.39 -10.85
CA MET A 5 48.57 -30.83 -11.05
C MET A 5 48.72 -31.70 -9.77
N THR A 6 47.92 -32.64 -9.51
CA THR A 6 47.38 -33.85 -10.13
C THR A 6 46.79 -34.68 -9.00
N LEU A 7 45.97 -35.67 -9.02
CA LEU A 7 45.58 -36.78 -9.84
C LEU A 7 44.48 -37.57 -9.12
N LEU A 8 43.49 -38.01 -9.83
CA LEU A 8 42.97 -39.37 -10.00
C LEU A 8 43.26 -40.42 -8.93
N SER A 9 42.24 -41.14 -8.47
CA SER A 9 42.23 -42.60 -8.57
C SER A 9 40.83 -43.19 -8.42
N ALA A 10 40.46 -43.98 -9.38
CA ALA A 10 39.33 -44.91 -9.44
C ALA A 10 39.62 -46.18 -8.63
N MET A 11 38.59 -46.76 -8.04
CA MET A 11 38.59 -48.23 -7.84
C MET A 11 37.15 -48.76 -7.96
N ALA A 12 37.00 -49.56 -9.01
CA ALA A 12 35.92 -50.49 -9.21
C ALA A 12 36.15 -51.75 -8.35
N SER A 13 35.09 -52.34 -7.83
CA SER A 13 35.09 -53.76 -7.44
C SER A 13 33.69 -54.33 -7.65
N ALA A 14 33.64 -55.23 -8.61
CA ALA A 14 32.55 -56.13 -8.89
C ALA A 14 32.54 -57.27 -7.85
N ILE A 15 31.38 -57.69 -7.38
CA ILE A 15 31.15 -59.02 -6.83
C ILE A 15 29.85 -59.58 -7.42
N SER A 16 30.03 -60.62 -8.19
CA SER A 16 29.01 -61.56 -8.68
C SER A 16 28.45 -62.41 -7.54
N GLY A 17 27.22 -62.84 -7.66
CA GLY A 17 26.83 -64.02 -6.93
C GLY A 17 25.35 -64.20 -6.63
N LEU A 18 24.77 -65.07 -7.37
CA LEU A 18 23.86 -66.13 -7.03
C LEU A 18 22.38 -65.98 -7.28
N VAL A 19 21.95 -66.54 -8.39
CA VAL A 19 20.58 -66.88 -8.75
C VAL A 19 20.08 -68.02 -7.90
N LEU A 20 18.99 -67.84 -7.17
CA LEU A 20 18.18 -68.94 -6.63
C LEU A 20 16.76 -68.82 -7.19
N LEU A 21 16.49 -69.73 -8.14
CA LEU A 21 15.14 -69.99 -8.64
C LEU A 21 14.36 -70.71 -7.54
N SER A 22 13.29 -70.13 -7.05
CA SER A 22 12.26 -70.85 -6.30
C SER A 22 10.94 -70.69 -7.04
N ALA A 23 10.48 -71.80 -7.57
CA ALA A 23 9.15 -71.92 -8.19
C ALA A 23 8.08 -71.80 -7.14
N MET A 24 7.09 -70.92 -7.39
CA MET A 24 5.82 -70.80 -6.64
C MET A 24 4.66 -71.24 -7.53
N PRO A 25 3.62 -71.83 -6.95
CA PRO A 25 2.50 -72.40 -7.73
C PRO A 25 1.55 -71.31 -8.13
N ALA A 26 0.96 -71.45 -9.31
CA ALA A 26 -0.10 -70.57 -9.87
C ALA A 26 -1.39 -70.71 -9.06
N GLY A 27 -1.70 -69.72 -8.29
CA GLY A 27 -3.06 -69.48 -7.72
C GLY A 27 -3.90 -68.66 -8.69
N ALA A 28 -4.93 -69.29 -9.21
CA ALA A 28 -5.95 -68.59 -10.01
C ALA A 28 -6.68 -67.59 -9.14
N GLN A 29 -6.48 -66.28 -9.42
CA GLN A 29 -7.33 -65.25 -8.86
C GLN A 29 -8.44 -64.93 -9.87
N THR A 30 -9.66 -65.24 -9.44
CA THR A 30 -10.89 -64.78 -10.06
C THR A 30 -10.92 -63.25 -10.07
N SER A 31 -10.93 -62.67 -11.25
CA SER A 31 -11.17 -61.23 -11.47
C SER A 31 -12.62 -60.89 -11.17
N ASP A 32 -12.84 -60.17 -10.08
CA ASP A 32 -14.10 -59.44 -9.83
C ASP A 32 -14.10 -58.15 -10.65
N PRO A 33 -15.05 -57.91 -11.54
CA PRO A 33 -15.19 -56.67 -12.26
C PRO A 33 -16.17 -55.77 -11.51
N SER A 34 -15.75 -54.96 -10.58
CA SER A 34 -16.58 -53.81 -10.14
C SER A 34 -15.81 -52.96 -9.12
N SER A 35 -15.04 -52.03 -9.61
CA SER A 35 -14.91 -50.70 -8.99
C SER A 35 -14.32 -49.75 -10.01
N VAL A 36 -15.17 -49.30 -10.93
CA VAL A 36 -14.96 -48.01 -11.59
C VAL A 36 -15.10 -46.97 -10.50
N GLY A 37 -14.01 -46.70 -9.83
CA GLY A 37 -13.92 -45.51 -8.96
C GLY A 37 -14.10 -44.31 -9.81
N SER A 38 -15.29 -43.75 -9.81
CA SER A 38 -15.54 -42.38 -10.28
C SER A 38 -14.61 -41.47 -9.47
N GLN A 39 -13.47 -41.11 -10.05
CA GLN A 39 -12.73 -39.96 -9.59
C GLN A 39 -13.67 -38.77 -9.77
N VAL A 40 -14.37 -38.42 -8.71
CA VAL A 40 -15.00 -37.14 -8.59
C VAL A 40 -13.87 -36.12 -8.56
N THR A 41 -13.54 -35.60 -9.73
CA THR A 41 -12.69 -34.42 -9.83
C THR A 41 -13.46 -33.33 -9.09
N ALA A 42 -13.13 -33.10 -7.84
CA ALA A 42 -13.61 -31.96 -7.11
C ALA A 42 -13.11 -30.72 -7.84
N LEU A 43 -13.92 -30.20 -8.74
CA LEU A 43 -13.71 -28.86 -9.32
C LEU A 43 -13.80 -27.91 -8.13
N SER A 44 -12.67 -27.52 -7.58
CA SER A 44 -12.58 -26.39 -6.65
C SER A 44 -12.84 -25.13 -7.48
N VAL A 45 -14.10 -24.83 -7.70
CA VAL A 45 -14.52 -23.52 -8.22
C VAL A 45 -14.27 -22.56 -7.04
N ARG A 46 -13.12 -21.90 -7.02
CA ARG A 46 -12.97 -20.67 -6.25
C ARG A 46 -13.91 -19.66 -6.89
N SER A 47 -15.09 -19.52 -6.33
CA SER A 47 -16.00 -18.42 -6.65
C SER A 47 -15.35 -17.15 -6.16
N ASN A 48 -14.66 -16.44 -7.03
CA ASN A 48 -14.05 -15.16 -6.70
C ASN A 48 -15.17 -14.12 -6.61
N LEU A 49 -15.71 -13.94 -5.42
CA LEU A 49 -16.62 -12.83 -5.15
C LEU A 49 -15.79 -11.54 -5.11
N VAL A 50 -16.10 -10.59 -5.98
CA VAL A 50 -15.48 -9.27 -6.00
C VAL A 50 -16.39 -8.29 -5.28
N LEU A 51 -15.86 -7.65 -4.24
CA LEU A 51 -16.56 -6.59 -3.51
C LEU A 51 -16.23 -5.24 -4.14
N VAL A 52 -17.26 -4.43 -4.33
CA VAL A 52 -17.18 -3.09 -4.90
C VAL A 52 -17.83 -2.11 -3.92
N PRO A 53 -17.06 -1.56 -2.97
CA PRO A 53 -17.56 -0.51 -2.09
C PRO A 53 -17.90 0.73 -2.93
N ALA A 54 -19.04 1.34 -2.64
CA ALA A 54 -19.56 2.49 -3.34
C ALA A 54 -20.13 3.51 -2.37
N LEU A 55 -19.62 4.74 -2.41
CA LEU A 55 -20.13 5.86 -1.63
C LEU A 55 -20.91 6.79 -2.55
N VAL A 56 -22.14 7.10 -2.19
CA VAL A 56 -23.01 7.96 -2.99
C VAL A 56 -23.37 9.21 -2.18
N LYS A 57 -23.09 10.37 -2.79
CA LYS A 57 -23.36 11.69 -2.22
C LYS A 57 -24.11 12.59 -3.19
N THR A 58 -24.84 13.55 -2.65
CA THR A 58 -25.32 14.70 -3.44
C THR A 58 -24.13 15.59 -3.83
N LYS A 59 -24.33 16.51 -4.77
CA LYS A 59 -23.34 17.57 -5.08
C LYS A 59 -23.04 18.49 -3.88
N GLY A 60 -23.92 18.51 -2.90
CA GLY A 60 -23.73 19.21 -1.62
C GLY A 60 -22.89 18.44 -0.61
N GLY A 61 -22.55 17.17 -0.89
CA GLY A 61 -21.76 16.31 0.00
C GLY A 61 -22.60 15.50 1.00
N GLU A 62 -23.93 15.55 0.90
CA GLU A 62 -24.83 14.76 1.76
C GLU A 62 -24.89 13.31 1.29
N LEU A 63 -24.87 12.38 2.24
CA LEU A 63 -24.99 10.94 1.96
C LEU A 63 -26.37 10.62 1.38
N VAL A 64 -26.39 9.71 0.42
CA VAL A 64 -27.62 9.21 -0.20
C VAL A 64 -27.84 7.77 0.27
N PHE A 65 -29.00 7.51 0.81
CA PHE A 65 -29.44 6.21 1.32
C PHE A 65 -30.54 5.61 0.43
N GLU A 66 -30.92 4.36 0.71
CA GLU A 66 -32.05 3.68 0.07
C GLU A 66 -31.86 3.29 -1.40
N LEU A 67 -30.61 3.25 -1.90
CA LEU A 67 -30.30 2.70 -3.21
C LEU A 67 -30.29 1.17 -3.16
N THR A 68 -30.72 0.56 -4.24
CA THR A 68 -30.73 -0.90 -4.46
C THR A 68 -29.69 -1.29 -5.50
N ALA A 69 -29.43 -2.58 -5.68
CA ALA A 69 -28.52 -3.06 -6.72
C ALA A 69 -28.95 -2.62 -8.14
N ASP A 70 -30.24 -2.43 -8.36
CA ASP A 70 -30.79 -2.02 -9.66
C ASP A 70 -30.53 -0.56 -10.02
N ASP A 71 -30.16 0.26 -9.05
CA ASP A 71 -29.75 1.66 -9.26
C ASP A 71 -28.31 1.78 -9.79
N PHE A 72 -27.55 0.69 -9.82
CA PHE A 72 -26.16 0.65 -10.23
C PHE A 72 -25.97 -0.13 -11.54
N ILE A 73 -25.02 0.32 -12.34
CA ILE A 73 -24.55 -0.37 -13.55
C ILE A 73 -23.04 -0.57 -13.40
N LEU A 74 -22.59 -1.82 -13.38
CA LEU A 74 -21.17 -2.17 -13.34
C LEU A 74 -20.74 -2.80 -14.65
N THR A 75 -19.58 -2.40 -15.13
CA THR A 75 -18.86 -3.13 -16.19
C THR A 75 -17.48 -3.55 -15.69
N ASP A 76 -17.07 -4.76 -16.07
CA ASP A 76 -15.73 -5.31 -15.87
C ASP A 76 -15.06 -5.42 -17.24
N ASN A 77 -13.97 -4.69 -17.48
CA ASN A 77 -13.34 -4.55 -18.81
C ASN A 77 -14.36 -4.23 -19.92
N GLY A 78 -15.39 -3.43 -19.60
CA GLY A 78 -16.47 -3.07 -20.52
C GLY A 78 -17.61 -4.09 -20.61
N VAL A 79 -17.51 -5.25 -19.99
CA VAL A 79 -18.57 -6.29 -19.97
C VAL A 79 -19.52 -6.04 -18.80
N PRO A 80 -20.83 -5.87 -19.02
CA PRO A 80 -21.81 -5.69 -17.96
C PRO A 80 -21.82 -6.86 -16.97
N GLN A 81 -21.93 -6.55 -15.66
CA GLN A 81 -21.97 -7.52 -14.59
C GLN A 81 -23.28 -7.44 -13.82
N THR A 82 -23.74 -8.58 -13.32
CA THR A 82 -24.92 -8.64 -12.44
C THR A 82 -24.47 -8.36 -11.00
N LEU A 83 -25.03 -7.30 -10.41
CA LEU A 83 -24.71 -6.86 -9.07
C LEU A 83 -25.66 -7.46 -8.02
N ARG A 84 -25.13 -7.62 -6.82
CA ARG A 84 -25.88 -7.82 -5.60
C ARG A 84 -25.50 -6.76 -4.59
N LEU A 85 -26.44 -6.28 -3.82
CA LEU A 85 -26.19 -5.46 -2.64
C LEU A 85 -26.02 -6.39 -1.47
N GLU A 86 -24.83 -6.35 -0.85
CA GLU A 86 -24.56 -7.11 0.35
C GLU A 86 -25.33 -6.51 1.54
N PRO A 87 -25.75 -7.33 2.49
CA PRO A 87 -26.38 -6.83 3.72
C PRO A 87 -25.47 -5.84 4.43
N ASP A 88 -26.08 -4.97 5.20
CA ASP A 88 -25.41 -3.95 6.01
C ASP A 88 -24.21 -4.54 6.78
N THR A 89 -23.01 -4.02 6.48
CA THR A 89 -21.75 -4.46 7.07
C THR A 89 -21.36 -3.63 8.29
N ASP A 90 -22.22 -2.70 8.74
CA ASP A 90 -21.93 -1.74 9.80
C ASP A 90 -21.66 -2.40 11.16
N THR A 91 -22.09 -3.63 11.35
CA THR A 91 -21.82 -4.40 12.55
C THR A 91 -20.57 -5.27 12.47
N GLN A 92 -19.93 -5.36 11.30
CA GLN A 92 -18.76 -6.20 11.14
C GLN A 92 -17.55 -5.62 11.88
N PRO A 93 -16.73 -6.46 12.52
CA PRO A 93 -15.51 -6.01 13.17
C PRO A 93 -14.52 -5.43 12.17
N VAL A 94 -13.69 -4.49 12.62
CA VAL A 94 -12.72 -3.78 11.80
C VAL A 94 -11.29 -4.10 12.22
N ALA A 95 -10.44 -4.46 11.27
CA ALA A 95 -8.99 -4.48 11.41
C ALA A 95 -8.40 -3.27 10.67
N LEU A 96 -7.79 -2.36 11.42
CA LEU A 96 -7.26 -1.10 10.93
C LEU A 96 -5.74 -1.07 11.06
N ALA A 97 -5.03 -0.81 9.97
CA ALA A 97 -3.61 -0.49 10.00
C ALA A 97 -3.41 1.01 9.79
N ILE A 98 -2.80 1.69 10.75
CA ILE A 98 -2.42 3.10 10.64
C ILE A 98 -0.97 3.14 10.21
N ILE A 99 -0.71 3.68 9.03
CA ILE A 99 0.62 3.74 8.41
C ILE A 99 1.05 5.20 8.33
N VAL A 100 2.11 5.55 9.06
CA VAL A 100 2.54 6.94 9.24
C VAL A 100 3.96 7.13 8.73
N GLN A 101 4.13 8.05 7.81
CA GLN A 101 5.45 8.47 7.38
C GLN A 101 6.13 9.30 8.48
N THR A 102 7.30 8.85 8.90
CA THR A 102 8.16 9.54 9.88
C THR A 102 9.42 10.12 9.26
N GLY A 103 9.76 9.65 8.05
CA GLY A 103 10.90 10.13 7.28
C GLY A 103 10.57 11.31 6.38
N GLY A 104 11.58 11.87 5.72
CA GLY A 104 11.43 12.90 4.71
C GLY A 104 10.51 14.06 5.11
N GLY A 105 9.49 14.31 4.29
CA GLY A 105 8.44 15.29 4.56
C GLY A 105 7.59 14.98 5.78
N GLY A 106 7.43 13.69 6.13
CA GLY A 106 6.59 13.22 7.25
C GLY A 106 7.05 13.71 8.62
N ALA A 107 8.35 13.86 8.82
CA ALA A 107 8.91 14.35 10.08
C ALA A 107 8.29 15.68 10.56
N ALA A 108 7.93 16.56 9.62
CA ALA A 108 7.33 17.86 9.96
C ALA A 108 5.87 17.78 10.38
N HIS A 109 5.20 16.67 10.09
CA HIS A 109 3.79 16.44 10.39
C HIS A 109 3.57 15.59 11.64
N LEU A 110 4.63 15.09 12.31
CA LEU A 110 4.51 14.31 13.54
C LEU A 110 3.74 15.05 14.64
N GLY A 111 3.86 16.39 14.69
CA GLY A 111 3.08 17.23 15.60
C GLY A 111 1.58 17.28 15.28
N ASP A 112 1.21 17.13 14.01
CA ASP A 112 -0.18 17.19 13.54
C ASP A 112 -0.96 15.93 13.95
N TYR A 113 -0.28 14.82 14.19
CA TYR A 113 -0.89 13.53 14.57
C TYR A 113 -1.26 13.43 16.05
N ARG A 114 -0.85 14.40 16.90
CA ARG A 114 -1.14 14.38 18.35
C ARG A 114 -2.60 14.61 18.70
N GLY A 115 -3.41 15.07 17.76
CA GLY A 115 -4.85 15.31 17.93
C GLY A 115 -5.74 14.23 17.34
N LEU A 116 -5.19 13.06 17.01
CA LEU A 116 -5.94 11.94 16.41
C LEU A 116 -6.84 11.20 17.42
N ASP A 117 -6.68 11.44 18.72
CA ASP A 117 -7.42 10.80 19.80
C ASP A 117 -8.94 10.94 19.63
N ALA A 118 -9.43 12.15 19.47
CA ALA A 118 -10.87 12.41 19.33
C ALA A 118 -11.50 11.83 18.05
N VAL A 119 -10.68 11.41 17.09
CA VAL A 119 -11.17 11.02 15.75
C VAL A 119 -10.98 9.53 15.49
N LEU A 120 -9.96 8.90 16.06
CA LEU A 120 -9.71 7.47 15.83
C LEU A 120 -10.88 6.61 16.34
N ASP A 121 -11.42 6.93 17.52
CA ASP A 121 -12.60 6.26 18.06
C ASP A 121 -13.83 6.42 17.13
N ALA A 122 -13.97 7.60 16.51
CA ALA A 122 -15.03 7.83 15.53
C ALA A 122 -14.82 7.02 14.24
N VAL A 123 -13.59 6.86 13.78
CA VAL A 123 -13.25 6.08 12.57
C VAL A 123 -13.49 4.60 12.76
N VAL A 124 -13.13 4.05 13.92
CA VAL A 124 -13.39 2.62 14.22
C VAL A 124 -14.84 2.35 14.61
N GLY A 125 -15.57 3.40 15.06
CA GLY A 125 -16.97 3.29 15.47
C GLY A 125 -17.19 2.42 16.71
N ASN A 126 -18.44 2.05 16.95
CA ASN A 126 -18.85 1.21 18.08
C ASN A 126 -18.78 -0.30 17.77
N VAL A 127 -18.00 -0.70 16.76
CA VAL A 127 -17.84 -2.11 16.40
C VAL A 127 -16.58 -2.71 17.04
N PRO A 128 -16.53 -4.03 17.23
CA PRO A 128 -15.29 -4.68 17.63
C PRO A 128 -14.17 -4.33 16.65
N HIS A 129 -13.04 -3.90 17.16
CA HIS A 129 -11.93 -3.47 16.30
C HIS A 129 -10.58 -3.91 16.82
N ARG A 130 -9.60 -3.89 15.91
CA ARG A 130 -8.19 -4.07 16.20
C ARG A 130 -7.39 -3.06 15.39
N VAL A 131 -6.49 -2.36 16.04
CA VAL A 131 -5.70 -1.30 15.43
C VAL A 131 -4.21 -1.63 15.56
N ALA A 132 -3.48 -1.58 14.45
CA ALA A 132 -2.01 -1.67 14.42
C ALA A 132 -1.44 -0.33 13.96
N VAL A 133 -0.23 -0.01 14.42
CA VAL A 133 0.50 1.20 14.03
C VAL A 133 1.82 0.81 13.38
N VAL A 134 2.03 1.31 12.18
CA VAL A 134 3.25 1.15 11.38
C VAL A 134 3.83 2.53 11.13
N SER A 135 5.10 2.72 11.40
CA SER A 135 5.85 3.88 10.92
C SER A 135 6.68 3.51 9.69
N PHE A 136 7.04 4.50 8.89
CA PHE A 136 7.99 4.28 7.81
C PHE A 136 8.80 5.54 7.46
N ASP A 137 9.97 5.27 6.95
CA ASP A 137 10.89 6.18 6.28
C ASP A 137 11.40 5.48 5.01
N SER A 138 12.67 5.13 4.89
CA SER A 138 13.17 4.22 3.84
C SER A 138 12.76 2.76 4.06
N LYS A 139 12.18 2.42 5.23
CA LYS A 139 11.70 1.06 5.57
C LYS A 139 10.50 1.11 6.51
N PRO A 140 9.53 0.20 6.37
CA PRO A 140 8.44 0.07 7.33
C PRO A 140 8.90 -0.56 8.65
N ARG A 141 8.27 -0.14 9.76
CA ARG A 141 8.47 -0.66 11.12
C ARG A 141 7.14 -0.83 11.82
N LEU A 142 6.94 -1.98 12.46
CA LEU A 142 5.77 -2.21 13.32
C LEU A 142 6.01 -1.54 14.69
N GLU A 143 5.31 -0.45 14.95
CA GLU A 143 5.40 0.27 16.22
C GLU A 143 4.45 -0.31 17.29
N ARG A 144 3.29 -0.79 16.84
CA ARG A 144 2.29 -1.46 17.68
C ARG A 144 1.57 -2.55 16.90
N ASP A 145 1.61 -3.75 17.40
CA ASP A 145 0.80 -4.84 16.89
C ASP A 145 -0.68 -4.63 17.24
N PHE A 146 -1.56 -5.37 16.60
CA PHE A 146 -3.01 -5.23 16.74
C PHE A 146 -3.47 -5.21 18.19
N THR A 147 -4.11 -4.12 18.57
CA THR A 147 -4.71 -3.89 19.89
C THR A 147 -6.17 -3.49 19.74
N THR A 148 -6.99 -3.83 20.73
CA THR A 148 -8.37 -3.36 20.85
C THR A 148 -8.47 -2.04 21.64
N ASP A 149 -7.34 -1.57 22.19
CA ASP A 149 -7.25 -0.33 22.96
C ASP A 149 -6.75 0.80 22.04
N THR A 150 -7.68 1.65 21.59
CA THR A 150 -7.38 2.80 20.72
C THR A 150 -6.44 3.81 21.39
N ASP A 151 -6.52 3.99 22.71
CA ASP A 151 -5.62 4.87 23.47
C ASP A 151 -4.16 4.41 23.37
N VAL A 152 -3.94 3.10 23.33
CA VAL A 152 -2.58 2.56 23.13
C VAL A 152 -2.07 2.90 21.74
N ALA A 153 -2.89 2.76 20.71
CA ALA A 153 -2.53 3.13 19.35
C ALA A 153 -2.22 4.63 19.23
N ILE A 154 -3.07 5.48 19.80
CA ILE A 154 -2.92 6.94 19.81
C ILE A 154 -1.61 7.35 20.51
N ARG A 155 -1.35 6.80 21.70
CA ARG A 155 -0.10 7.07 22.42
C ARG A 155 1.13 6.62 21.61
N THR A 156 1.02 5.52 20.88
CA THR A 156 2.09 5.05 20.00
C THR A 156 2.36 6.06 18.91
N ILE A 157 1.31 6.55 18.23
CA ILE A 157 1.43 7.58 17.18
C ILE A 157 2.04 8.87 17.74
N GLY A 158 1.58 9.33 18.91
CA GLY A 158 2.07 10.54 19.55
C GLY A 158 3.55 10.48 19.98
N ASN A 159 4.11 9.29 20.10
CA ASN A 159 5.50 9.03 20.49
C ASN A 159 6.42 8.68 19.30
N LEU A 160 5.89 8.68 18.06
CA LEU A 160 6.72 8.44 16.87
C LEU A 160 7.86 9.44 16.78
N GLN A 161 9.03 8.92 16.44
CA GLN A 161 10.24 9.72 16.28
C GLN A 161 10.53 9.96 14.80
N GLN A 162 11.24 11.04 14.52
CA GLN A 162 11.71 11.33 13.17
C GLN A 162 12.59 10.20 12.65
N GLY A 163 12.28 9.74 11.42
CA GLY A 163 13.04 8.75 10.67
C GLY A 163 14.10 9.36 9.77
N ASP A 164 14.65 8.53 8.88
CA ASP A 164 15.58 8.95 7.82
C ASP A 164 14.83 9.76 6.71
N PRO A 165 15.54 10.35 5.72
CA PRO A 165 14.90 11.14 4.66
C PRO A 165 14.03 10.37 3.69
N GLY A 166 13.97 9.04 3.73
CA GLY A 166 13.24 8.20 2.80
C GLY A 166 11.72 8.26 2.93
N ALA A 167 11.03 7.81 1.89
CA ALA A 167 9.58 7.76 1.79
C ALA A 167 9.09 6.52 1.04
N ALA A 168 9.42 5.33 1.55
CA ALA A 168 9.08 4.04 0.94
C ALA A 168 7.60 3.68 1.17
N ILE A 169 6.69 4.40 0.48
CA ILE A 169 5.23 4.33 0.67
C ILE A 169 4.70 2.95 0.27
N LEU A 170 5.13 2.42 -0.88
CA LEU A 170 4.65 1.15 -1.40
C LEU A 170 5.11 -0.03 -0.54
N ASP A 171 6.34 0.02 -0.02
CA ASP A 171 6.84 -0.98 0.94
C ASP A 171 6.04 -0.94 2.24
N ALA A 172 5.72 0.25 2.73
CA ALA A 172 4.91 0.42 3.94
C ALA A 172 3.48 -0.09 3.76
N LEU A 173 2.86 0.18 2.61
CA LEU A 173 1.55 -0.36 2.26
C LEU A 173 1.59 -1.89 2.21
N ASN A 174 2.52 -2.48 1.47
CA ASN A 174 2.66 -3.92 1.36
C ASN A 174 2.88 -4.58 2.74
N PHE A 175 3.69 -3.96 3.59
CA PHE A 175 3.90 -4.42 4.96
C PHE A 175 2.61 -4.38 5.79
N GLY A 176 1.90 -3.25 5.82
CA GLY A 176 0.66 -3.09 6.57
C GLY A 176 -0.46 -4.02 6.10
N ILE A 177 -0.60 -4.23 4.79
CA ILE A 177 -1.59 -5.15 4.21
C ILE A 177 -1.25 -6.60 4.57
N ASN A 178 0.01 -6.98 4.59
CA ASN A 178 0.42 -8.31 5.03
C ASN A 178 0.12 -8.56 6.53
N LEU A 179 0.17 -7.52 7.38
CA LEU A 179 -0.32 -7.62 8.77
C LEU A 179 -1.84 -7.83 8.80
N LEU A 180 -2.59 -7.07 8.01
CA LEU A 180 -4.05 -7.20 7.90
C LEU A 180 -4.48 -8.57 7.36
N ARG A 181 -3.71 -9.17 6.46
CA ARG A 181 -3.97 -10.53 5.92
C ARG A 181 -3.99 -11.60 7.00
N GLN A 182 -3.25 -11.40 8.10
CA GLN A 182 -3.18 -12.33 9.23
C GLN A 182 -4.40 -12.21 10.17
N GLN A 183 -5.23 -11.16 10.01
CA GLN A 183 -6.43 -10.99 10.82
C GLN A 183 -7.56 -11.91 10.32
N PRO A 184 -8.48 -12.32 11.21
CA PRO A 184 -9.60 -13.19 10.86
C PRO A 184 -10.40 -12.66 9.65
N GLN A 185 -10.97 -13.56 8.86
CA GLN A 185 -11.61 -13.19 7.58
C GLN A 185 -12.90 -12.37 7.78
N GLU A 186 -13.56 -12.49 8.91
CA GLU A 186 -14.75 -11.73 9.28
C GLU A 186 -14.48 -10.25 9.54
N TYR A 187 -13.22 -9.84 9.70
CA TYR A 187 -12.86 -8.44 9.89
C TYR A 187 -12.82 -7.70 8.54
N ARG A 188 -13.52 -6.58 8.47
CA ARG A 188 -13.30 -5.60 7.40
C ARG A 188 -11.89 -5.03 7.57
N ARG A 189 -11.16 -4.92 6.48
CA ARG A 189 -9.78 -4.45 6.49
C ARG A 189 -9.69 -3.04 5.94
N ALA A 190 -9.02 -2.17 6.69
CA ALA A 190 -8.79 -0.79 6.28
C ALA A 190 -7.37 -0.33 6.60
N VAL A 191 -6.89 0.63 5.81
CA VAL A 191 -5.64 1.34 6.05
C VAL A 191 -5.93 2.83 6.14
N LEU A 192 -5.36 3.50 7.14
CA LEU A 192 -5.18 4.95 7.16
C LEU A 192 -3.71 5.23 6.82
N LEU A 193 -3.46 5.79 5.65
CA LEU A 193 -2.12 6.12 5.18
C LEU A 193 -1.87 7.62 5.30
N PHE A 194 -0.84 8.00 6.05
CA PHE A 194 -0.37 9.37 6.19
C PHE A 194 1.02 9.49 5.55
N SER A 195 1.09 10.12 4.38
CA SER A 195 2.34 10.18 3.62
C SER A 195 2.43 11.42 2.73
N GLU A 196 3.63 11.70 2.27
CA GLU A 196 3.82 12.56 1.12
C GLU A 196 3.26 11.93 -0.17
N THR A 197 3.18 12.73 -1.24
CA THR A 197 2.52 12.30 -2.48
C THR A 197 3.39 11.40 -3.35
N ILE A 198 4.70 11.38 -3.13
CA ILE A 198 5.67 10.74 -3.99
C ILE A 198 6.35 9.61 -3.23
N ASP A 199 6.36 8.42 -3.83
CA ASP A 199 7.13 7.29 -3.32
C ASP A 199 8.62 7.49 -3.63
N ASP A 200 9.46 7.35 -2.61
CA ASP A 200 10.92 7.42 -2.76
C ASP A 200 11.60 6.30 -1.98
N GLY A 201 12.16 5.36 -2.73
CA GLY A 201 12.97 4.28 -2.18
C GLY A 201 12.28 2.93 -2.00
N SER A 202 10.98 2.77 -2.32
CA SER A 202 10.32 1.47 -2.27
C SER A 202 10.96 0.46 -3.23
N GLN A 203 11.06 -0.78 -2.78
CA GLN A 203 11.42 -1.92 -3.62
C GLN A 203 10.16 -2.57 -4.23
N THR A 204 9.03 -2.50 -3.53
CA THR A 204 7.73 -2.95 -4.02
C THR A 204 7.27 -2.07 -5.18
N SER A 205 6.90 -2.68 -6.29
CA SER A 205 6.30 -1.96 -7.42
C SER A 205 4.87 -1.55 -7.10
N PHE A 206 4.36 -0.53 -7.81
CA PHE A 206 2.97 -0.10 -7.67
C PHE A 206 1.98 -1.23 -7.99
N GLU A 207 2.26 -2.01 -9.04
CA GLU A 207 1.44 -3.15 -9.44
C GLU A 207 1.38 -4.24 -8.36
N GLU A 208 2.53 -4.56 -7.76
CA GLU A 208 2.62 -5.53 -6.68
C GLU A 208 1.86 -5.07 -5.42
N ALA A 209 1.98 -3.79 -5.06
CA ALA A 209 1.25 -3.22 -3.95
C ALA A 209 -0.27 -3.33 -4.17
N ILE A 210 -0.77 -2.93 -5.35
CA ILE A 210 -2.19 -3.02 -5.69
C ILE A 210 -2.68 -4.47 -5.67
N ARG A 211 -1.92 -5.40 -6.23
CA ARG A 211 -2.27 -6.83 -6.17
C ARG A 211 -2.43 -7.33 -4.74
N THR A 212 -1.50 -6.96 -3.85
CA THR A 212 -1.57 -7.32 -2.43
C THR A 212 -2.81 -6.75 -1.74
N VAL A 213 -3.20 -5.52 -2.10
CA VAL A 213 -4.43 -4.86 -1.61
C VAL A 213 -5.67 -5.61 -2.11
N ASP A 214 -5.71 -5.93 -3.39
CA ASP A 214 -6.84 -6.58 -4.02
C ASP A 214 -7.12 -7.96 -3.44
N ASP A 215 -6.08 -8.75 -3.16
CA ASP A 215 -6.17 -10.06 -2.51
C ASP A 215 -6.81 -10.02 -1.12
N THR A 216 -6.74 -8.88 -0.45
CA THR A 216 -7.23 -8.72 0.93
C THR A 216 -8.53 -7.93 1.03
N ASN A 217 -9.06 -7.41 -0.08
CA ASN A 217 -10.21 -6.49 -0.10
C ASN A 217 -10.07 -5.34 0.92
N THR A 218 -8.86 -4.76 1.00
CA THR A 218 -8.55 -3.69 1.95
C THR A 218 -8.92 -2.34 1.36
N ALA A 219 -9.70 -1.54 2.07
CA ALA A 219 -9.95 -0.14 1.72
C ALA A 219 -8.80 0.74 2.22
N ILE A 220 -8.30 1.64 1.38
CA ILE A 220 -7.20 2.56 1.75
C ILE A 220 -7.72 4.00 1.77
N TYR A 221 -7.70 4.61 2.94
CA TYR A 221 -7.96 6.04 3.14
C TYR A 221 -6.62 6.75 3.27
N SER A 222 -6.33 7.64 2.35
CA SER A 222 -5.02 8.27 2.26
C SER A 222 -5.07 9.76 2.59
N PHE A 223 -4.13 10.21 3.40
CA PHE A 223 -3.93 11.59 3.78
C PHE A 223 -2.57 12.05 3.26
N GLY A 224 -2.61 12.78 2.13
CA GLY A 224 -1.40 13.23 1.46
C GLY A 224 -1.00 14.65 1.86
N PHE A 225 0.30 14.88 2.04
CA PHE A 225 0.88 16.20 2.14
C PHE A 225 1.92 16.42 1.05
N SER A 226 2.09 17.68 0.62
CA SER A 226 3.01 17.99 -0.48
C SER A 226 4.44 18.14 0.01
N SER A 227 5.31 17.23 -0.38
CA SER A 227 6.77 17.35 -0.24
C SER A 227 7.35 18.48 -1.08
N THR A 228 6.84 18.69 -2.30
CA THR A 228 7.31 19.72 -3.24
C THR A 228 7.30 21.12 -2.65
N LYS A 229 6.19 21.51 -2.00
CA LYS A 229 6.10 22.85 -1.37
C LYS A 229 7.16 23.05 -0.30
N LYS A 230 7.46 22.01 0.45
CA LYS A 230 8.46 22.06 1.54
C LYS A 230 9.87 22.09 0.97
N ALA A 231 10.20 21.24 0.00
CA ALA A 231 11.48 21.24 -0.68
C ALA A 231 11.74 22.59 -1.37
N VAL A 232 10.77 23.13 -2.11
CA VAL A 232 10.89 24.43 -2.75
C VAL A 232 10.98 25.56 -1.71
N LYS A 233 10.24 25.51 -0.61
CA LYS A 233 10.34 26.48 0.48
C LYS A 233 11.70 26.41 1.18
N HIS A 234 12.21 25.20 1.43
CA HIS A 234 13.54 25.01 2.00
C HIS A 234 14.62 25.60 1.10
N GLU A 235 14.63 25.28 -0.18
CA GLU A 235 15.55 25.89 -1.16
C GLU A 235 15.35 27.42 -1.26
N GLY A 236 14.13 27.88 -1.21
CA GLY A 236 13.82 29.32 -1.23
C GLY A 236 14.29 30.06 0.03
N SER A 237 14.29 29.41 1.19
CA SER A 237 14.77 30.01 2.45
C SER A 237 16.28 30.23 2.47
N LYS A 238 17.02 29.49 1.65
CA LYS A 238 18.47 29.64 1.44
C LYS A 238 18.83 30.78 0.48
N LEU A 239 17.83 31.40 -0.19
CA LEU A 239 18.09 32.56 -1.05
C LEU A 239 18.48 33.80 -0.23
N PRO A 240 19.44 34.60 -0.69
CA PRO A 240 19.84 35.84 -0.03
C PRO A 240 18.62 36.77 0.15
N ARG A 241 18.42 37.29 1.36
CA ARG A 241 17.38 38.31 1.61
C ARG A 241 17.80 39.63 0.98
N PRO A 242 16.89 40.43 0.43
CA PRO A 242 17.19 41.79 -0.02
C PRO A 242 17.82 42.59 1.11
N GLY A 243 19.08 43.04 0.93
CA GLY A 243 19.82 43.82 1.91
C GLY A 243 20.67 43.04 2.93
N GLY A 244 20.64 41.67 2.90
CA GLY A 244 21.53 40.83 3.69
C GLY A 244 22.82 40.49 2.98
N THR A 245 23.90 40.27 3.73
CA THR A 245 25.13 39.75 3.16
C THR A 245 24.94 38.29 2.77
N PRO A 246 25.54 37.79 1.69
CA PRO A 246 25.40 36.38 1.23
C PRO A 246 25.82 35.32 2.25
N TYR A 247 26.39 35.72 3.37
CA TYR A 247 26.96 34.85 4.40
C TYR A 247 26.14 34.77 5.71
N GLU A 248 25.01 35.49 5.82
CA GLU A 248 24.23 35.50 7.08
C GLU A 248 23.16 34.43 7.20
N SER A 249 22.96 33.58 6.18
CA SER A 249 21.96 32.54 6.22
C SER A 249 22.60 31.16 6.40
N GLU A 250 22.91 30.79 7.60
CA GLU A 250 23.42 29.54 8.15
C GLU A 250 24.95 29.44 8.31
N PRO A 251 25.41 29.10 9.51
CA PRO A 251 26.81 28.79 9.72
C PRO A 251 27.14 27.47 9.01
N TYR A 252 27.88 27.53 7.93
CA TYR A 252 28.55 26.33 7.43
C TYR A 252 29.37 25.72 8.56
N ALA A 253 29.10 24.45 8.90
CA ALA A 253 29.93 23.73 9.84
C ALA A 253 31.39 23.82 9.41
N LYS A 254 32.30 23.75 10.39
CA LYS A 254 33.76 23.79 10.15
C LYS A 254 34.13 22.70 9.16
N GLY A 255 34.37 23.06 7.90
CA GLY A 255 34.69 22.12 6.83
C GLY A 255 34.08 22.46 5.47
N GLY A 256 33.14 23.40 5.43
CA GLY A 256 32.47 23.83 4.20
C GLY A 256 31.43 22.82 3.68
N CYS A 257 30.70 23.19 2.63
CA CYS A 257 29.58 22.42 2.06
C CYS A 257 29.95 21.03 1.50
N MET A 258 31.25 20.71 1.42
CA MET A 258 31.77 19.39 0.98
C MET A 258 32.23 18.51 2.17
N SER A 259 32.03 18.95 3.43
CA SER A 259 32.44 18.18 4.58
C SER A 259 31.54 16.98 4.82
N HIS A 260 32.11 15.87 5.29
CA HIS A 260 31.38 14.64 5.62
C HIS A 260 30.72 14.66 7.02
N GLU A 261 30.77 15.79 7.72
CA GLU A 261 30.12 15.89 9.02
C GLU A 261 28.60 15.94 8.82
N GLN A 262 27.92 14.92 9.30
CA GLN A 262 26.47 14.68 9.19
C GLN A 262 25.60 15.81 9.74
N ASP A 263 26.18 16.73 10.53
CA ASP A 263 25.47 17.82 11.19
C ASP A 263 25.46 19.13 10.37
N ALA A 264 26.20 19.18 9.25
CA ALA A 264 26.41 20.41 8.51
C ALA A 264 25.34 20.71 7.47
N ASP A 265 24.83 19.71 6.76
CA ASP A 265 23.76 19.82 5.78
C ASP A 265 22.98 18.49 5.73
N PRO A 266 21.69 18.48 6.15
CA PRO A 266 20.85 17.28 6.08
C PRO A 266 20.65 16.79 4.61
N ASP A 267 20.86 17.64 3.62
CA ASP A 267 20.75 17.30 2.19
C ASP A 267 22.10 16.78 1.60
N ALA A 268 23.19 16.79 2.36
CA ALA A 268 24.52 16.38 1.91
C ALA A 268 24.71 14.85 1.80
N HIS A 269 23.63 14.09 1.65
CA HIS A 269 23.68 12.64 1.50
C HIS A 269 23.71 12.24 0.03
N GLY A 270 24.71 11.45 -0.39
CA GLY A 270 24.74 10.88 -1.72
C GLY A 270 26.12 10.87 -2.39
N LYS A 271 26.11 10.67 -3.71
CA LYS A 271 27.36 10.65 -4.52
C LYS A 271 28.02 12.03 -4.47
N ARG A 272 29.35 12.07 -4.39
CA ARG A 272 30.15 13.32 -4.37
C ARG A 272 29.78 14.32 -5.47
N SER A 273 29.33 13.84 -6.62
CA SER A 273 28.87 14.71 -7.72
C SER A 273 27.58 15.45 -7.40
N VAL A 274 26.65 14.82 -6.63
CA VAL A 274 25.43 15.46 -6.17
C VAL A 274 25.76 16.51 -5.12
N GLN A 275 26.61 16.18 -4.14
CA GLN A 275 27.11 17.12 -3.12
C GLN A 275 27.80 18.34 -3.75
N ALA A 276 28.60 18.13 -4.80
CA ALA A 276 29.25 19.23 -5.53
C ALA A 276 28.25 20.14 -6.25
N MET A 277 27.18 19.55 -6.82
CA MET A 277 26.10 20.31 -7.46
C MET A 277 25.29 21.08 -6.42
N ASP A 278 25.01 20.49 -5.29
CA ASP A 278 24.30 21.12 -4.17
C ASP A 278 25.11 22.31 -3.65
N CYS A 279 26.37 22.10 -3.39
CA CYS A 279 27.32 23.16 -3.01
C CYS A 279 27.40 24.29 -4.05
N ALA A 280 27.47 23.98 -5.34
CA ALA A 280 27.47 24.99 -6.41
C ALA A 280 26.14 25.76 -6.46
N SER A 281 25.01 25.09 -6.23
CA SER A 281 23.69 25.72 -6.19
C SER A 281 23.54 26.68 -5.00
N ASP A 282 24.23 26.40 -3.89
CA ASP A 282 24.22 27.27 -2.70
C ASP A 282 25.01 28.57 -2.90
N LEU A 283 26.05 28.51 -3.72
CA LEU A 283 26.91 29.67 -4.01
C LEU A 283 26.36 30.57 -5.15
N ILE A 284 25.49 30.04 -6.01
CA ILE A 284 25.05 30.73 -7.24
C ILE A 284 23.50 30.79 -7.26
N PRO A 285 22.90 31.94 -6.89
CA PRO A 285 21.44 32.08 -6.81
C PRO A 285 20.64 31.62 -8.05
N PRO A 286 21.10 31.89 -9.31
CA PRO A 286 20.39 31.37 -10.49
C PRO A 286 20.34 29.84 -10.59
N LEU A 287 21.39 29.12 -10.14
CA LEU A 287 21.39 27.64 -10.12
C LEU A 287 20.40 27.11 -9.10
N ARG A 288 20.22 27.78 -7.97
CA ARG A 288 19.22 27.42 -6.95
C ARG A 288 17.80 27.60 -7.49
N LEU A 289 17.51 28.69 -8.19
CA LEU A 289 16.22 28.88 -8.86
C LEU A 289 15.95 27.78 -9.90
N ALA A 290 16.97 27.42 -10.68
CA ALA A 290 16.86 26.31 -11.64
C ALA A 290 16.61 24.97 -10.94
N ARG A 291 17.24 24.72 -9.78
CA ARG A 291 16.99 23.53 -8.94
C ARG A 291 15.56 23.50 -8.41
N MET A 292 15.05 24.62 -7.88
CA MET A 292 13.66 24.72 -7.43
C MET A 292 12.67 24.40 -8.56
N ALA A 293 12.91 24.96 -9.76
CA ALA A 293 12.10 24.67 -10.93
C ALA A 293 12.19 23.20 -11.37
N TYR A 294 13.37 22.60 -11.30
CA TYR A 294 13.59 21.18 -11.60
C TYR A 294 12.84 20.27 -10.61
N ILE A 295 12.94 20.53 -9.29
CA ILE A 295 12.20 19.79 -8.25
C ILE A 295 10.70 19.87 -8.54
N ALA A 296 10.17 21.09 -8.75
CA ALA A 296 8.76 21.28 -9.02
C ALA A 296 8.29 20.56 -10.30
N ALA A 297 9.10 20.57 -11.36
CA ALA A 297 8.79 19.88 -12.62
C ALA A 297 8.87 18.35 -12.46
N ARG A 298 9.89 17.84 -11.78
CA ARG A 298 10.04 16.40 -11.50
C ARG A 298 8.84 15.87 -10.72
N ASP A 299 8.50 16.52 -9.60
CA ASP A 299 7.42 16.09 -8.73
C ASP A 299 6.06 16.19 -9.43
N GLY A 300 5.87 17.21 -10.29
CA GLY A 300 4.65 17.35 -11.09
C GLY A 300 4.45 16.25 -12.15
N MET A 301 5.50 15.51 -12.51
CA MET A 301 5.43 14.37 -13.43
C MET A 301 5.34 13.02 -12.72
N GLN A 302 5.53 12.97 -11.40
CA GLN A 302 5.44 11.74 -10.64
C GLN A 302 3.99 11.45 -10.24
N ARG A 303 3.68 10.16 -10.11
CA ARG A 303 2.35 9.72 -9.67
C ARG A 303 2.12 10.08 -8.21
N ASN A 304 0.97 10.66 -7.90
CA ASN A 304 0.50 10.76 -6.52
C ASN A 304 0.09 9.36 -6.03
N VAL A 305 1.00 8.70 -5.32
CA VAL A 305 0.82 7.31 -4.88
C VAL A 305 -0.34 7.16 -3.90
N PRO A 306 -0.45 7.96 -2.81
CA PRO A 306 -1.58 7.90 -1.88
C PRO A 306 -2.95 8.04 -2.57
N GLU A 307 -3.08 9.00 -3.49
CA GLU A 307 -4.31 9.20 -4.26
C GLU A 307 -4.63 8.00 -5.16
N SER A 308 -3.62 7.51 -5.88
CA SER A 308 -3.78 6.38 -6.79
C SER A 308 -4.23 5.11 -6.07
N VAL A 309 -3.65 4.79 -4.91
CA VAL A 309 -4.04 3.59 -4.15
C VAL A 309 -5.42 3.74 -3.51
N ALA A 310 -5.78 4.93 -3.01
CA ALA A 310 -7.11 5.18 -2.48
C ALA A 310 -8.19 4.98 -3.56
N GLN A 311 -8.02 5.59 -4.73
CA GLN A 311 -8.98 5.47 -5.84
C GLN A 311 -9.14 4.03 -6.34
N GLN A 312 -8.08 3.23 -6.35
CA GLN A 312 -8.15 1.84 -6.82
C GLN A 312 -8.86 0.92 -5.83
N THR A 313 -8.84 1.24 -4.55
CA THR A 313 -9.41 0.41 -3.49
C THR A 313 -10.83 0.81 -3.06
N GLY A 314 -11.35 1.89 -3.62
CA GLY A 314 -12.66 2.44 -3.23
C GLY A 314 -12.64 3.23 -1.94
N GLY A 315 -11.46 3.54 -1.39
CA GLY A 315 -11.32 4.50 -0.31
C GLY A 315 -11.22 5.93 -0.84
N GLU A 316 -10.84 6.85 0.03
CA GLU A 316 -10.81 8.28 -0.29
C GLU A 316 -9.40 8.87 -0.08
N TYR A 317 -9.06 9.88 -0.87
CA TYR A 317 -7.83 10.65 -0.75
C TYR A 317 -8.11 12.07 -0.30
N PHE A 318 -7.38 12.53 0.70
CA PHE A 318 -7.46 13.88 1.24
C PHE A 318 -6.08 14.53 1.28
N SER A 319 -5.99 15.75 0.79
CA SER A 319 -4.77 16.54 0.95
C SER A 319 -4.87 17.37 2.22
N PHE A 320 -3.87 17.30 3.09
CA PHE A 320 -3.81 18.13 4.31
C PHE A 320 -2.49 18.90 4.40
N LYS A 321 -2.49 19.94 5.23
CA LYS A 321 -1.34 20.83 5.44
C LYS A 321 -1.04 21.09 6.91
N ASP A 322 -2.01 20.80 7.78
CA ASP A 322 -1.96 21.07 9.22
C ASP A 322 -2.95 20.15 9.97
N ALA A 323 -2.83 20.10 11.29
CA ALA A 323 -3.69 19.30 12.18
C ALA A 323 -5.18 19.62 12.01
N THR A 324 -5.56 20.88 11.81
CA THR A 324 -6.96 21.29 11.66
C THR A 324 -7.58 20.70 10.39
N THR A 325 -6.85 20.76 9.28
CA THR A 325 -7.29 20.20 8.01
C THR A 325 -7.37 18.67 8.10
N LEU A 326 -6.37 18.04 8.73
CA LEU A 326 -6.35 16.61 8.97
C LEU A 326 -7.54 16.15 9.79
N SER A 327 -7.82 16.78 10.94
CA SER A 327 -8.95 16.44 11.81
C SER A 327 -10.29 16.54 11.07
N ARG A 328 -10.47 17.57 10.23
CA ARG A 328 -11.69 17.73 9.43
C ARG A 328 -11.88 16.56 8.47
N HIS A 329 -10.85 16.14 7.77
CA HIS A 329 -10.92 15.01 6.82
C HIS A 329 -11.17 13.68 7.53
N LEU A 330 -10.59 13.47 8.70
CA LEU A 330 -10.85 12.28 9.50
C LEU A 330 -12.30 12.22 9.99
N ILE A 331 -12.89 13.36 10.39
CA ILE A 331 -14.33 13.45 10.71
C ILE A 331 -15.17 13.11 9.46
N THR A 332 -14.75 13.55 8.28
CA THR A 332 -15.43 13.15 7.04
C THR A 332 -15.42 11.64 6.87
N ILE A 333 -14.25 10.99 7.01
CA ILE A 333 -14.15 9.52 6.91
C ILE A 333 -14.99 8.82 7.97
N SER A 334 -14.99 9.29 9.20
CA SER A 334 -15.79 8.67 10.27
C SER A 334 -17.29 8.68 9.98
N ASN A 335 -17.75 9.70 9.25
CA ASN A 335 -19.14 9.78 8.79
C ASN A 335 -19.39 8.95 7.53
N ASP A 336 -18.41 8.84 6.63
CA ASP A 336 -18.56 8.20 5.33
C ASP A 336 -18.35 6.68 5.39
N ALA A 337 -17.34 6.24 6.12
CA ALA A 337 -16.92 4.84 6.14
C ALA A 337 -18.01 3.83 6.57
N PRO A 338 -18.92 4.15 7.51
CA PRO A 338 -20.05 3.27 7.83
C PRO A 338 -21.15 3.22 6.74
N ASN A 339 -21.17 4.20 5.82
CA ASN A 339 -22.28 4.44 4.90
C ASN A 339 -21.98 4.06 3.45
N TYR A 340 -21.01 3.16 3.23
CA TYR A 340 -20.75 2.60 1.91
C TYR A 340 -21.79 1.52 1.56
N TYR A 341 -22.31 1.58 0.34
CA TYR A 341 -22.95 0.42 -0.26
C TYR A 341 -21.86 -0.60 -0.60
N VAL A 342 -21.99 -1.81 -0.13
CA VAL A 342 -21.11 -2.91 -0.52
C VAL A 342 -21.82 -3.72 -1.60
N LEU A 343 -21.43 -3.46 -2.85
CA LEU A 343 -21.90 -4.23 -3.99
C LEU A 343 -20.98 -5.44 -4.20
N SER A 344 -21.51 -6.51 -4.73
CA SER A 344 -20.74 -7.69 -5.10
C SER A 344 -21.13 -8.23 -6.45
N PHE A 345 -20.19 -8.89 -7.12
CA PHE A 345 -20.46 -9.65 -8.33
C PHE A 345 -19.52 -10.85 -8.45
N HIS A 346 -19.92 -11.82 -9.25
CA HIS A 346 -19.10 -12.96 -9.62
C HIS A 346 -18.61 -12.78 -11.06
N PRO A 347 -17.31 -12.55 -11.29
CA PRO A 347 -16.78 -12.46 -12.65
C PRO A 347 -17.04 -13.74 -13.44
N GLN A 348 -17.56 -13.59 -14.65
CA GLN A 348 -17.78 -14.71 -15.57
C GLN A 348 -16.49 -14.96 -16.35
N SER A 349 -15.76 -16.02 -16.00
CA SER A 349 -14.50 -16.42 -16.66
C SER A 349 -13.44 -15.30 -16.68
N PRO A 350 -13.00 -14.82 -15.53
CA PRO A 350 -12.03 -13.74 -15.46
C PRO A 350 -10.68 -14.18 -16.02
N LEU A 351 -10.10 -13.35 -16.88
CA LEU A 351 -8.73 -13.53 -17.36
C LEU A 351 -7.75 -13.11 -16.24
N PRO A 352 -6.59 -13.79 -16.10
CA PRO A 352 -5.57 -13.34 -15.15
C PRO A 352 -5.06 -11.92 -15.49
N GLY A 353 -4.83 -11.12 -14.46
CA GLY A 353 -4.33 -9.77 -14.59
C GLY A 353 -5.23 -8.70 -14.00
N PRO A 354 -4.94 -7.42 -14.28
CA PRO A 354 -5.74 -6.30 -13.82
C PRO A 354 -7.06 -6.19 -14.60
N HIS A 355 -8.14 -5.97 -13.88
CA HIS A 355 -9.47 -5.72 -14.40
C HIS A 355 -9.90 -4.29 -14.08
N ALA A 356 -10.41 -3.58 -15.10
CA ALA A 356 -10.96 -2.24 -14.93
C ALA A 356 -12.46 -2.31 -14.62
N LEU A 357 -12.85 -1.76 -13.48
CA LEU A 357 -14.23 -1.62 -13.05
C LEU A 357 -14.74 -0.22 -13.36
N ASN A 358 -15.96 -0.15 -13.91
CA ASN A 358 -16.65 1.11 -14.12
C ASN A 358 -18.07 0.99 -13.55
N LEU A 359 -18.24 1.53 -12.33
CA LEU A 359 -19.52 1.61 -11.66
C LEU A 359 -20.17 2.96 -11.95
N LYS A 360 -21.45 2.95 -12.28
CA LYS A 360 -22.26 4.15 -12.55
C LYS A 360 -23.61 4.03 -11.88
N LEU A 361 -24.22 5.18 -11.57
CA LEU A 361 -25.61 5.27 -11.17
C LEU A 361 -26.49 5.34 -12.42
N LYS A 362 -27.62 4.63 -12.38
CA LYS A 362 -28.62 4.63 -13.44
C LYS A 362 -29.50 5.87 -13.28
N ASP A 363 -29.56 6.68 -14.33
CA ASP A 363 -30.46 7.86 -14.43
C ASP A 363 -30.39 8.86 -13.25
N ARG A 364 -29.18 8.98 -12.62
CA ARG A 364 -28.95 9.87 -11.45
C ARG A 364 -27.72 10.78 -11.65
N PRO A 365 -27.73 11.68 -12.66
CA PRO A 365 -26.56 12.54 -12.96
C PRO A 365 -26.33 13.62 -11.92
N GLU A 366 -27.28 13.87 -11.02
CA GLU A 366 -27.17 14.80 -9.90
C GLU A 366 -26.33 14.28 -8.73
N LEU A 367 -26.10 12.96 -8.67
CA LEU A 367 -25.36 12.32 -7.60
C LEU A 367 -23.89 12.14 -7.98
N GLN A 368 -23.06 12.08 -6.96
CA GLN A 368 -21.63 11.75 -7.04
C GLN A 368 -21.42 10.34 -6.51
N LEU A 369 -20.65 9.55 -7.24
CA LEU A 369 -20.34 8.18 -6.90
C LEU A 369 -18.82 8.03 -6.79
N SER A 370 -18.35 7.57 -5.64
CA SER A 370 -16.98 7.08 -5.45
C SER A 370 -17.01 5.58 -5.27
N SER A 371 -16.16 4.85 -5.99
CA SER A 371 -16.09 3.40 -5.90
C SER A 371 -14.71 2.89 -6.31
N ARG A 372 -14.44 1.65 -5.99
CA ARG A 372 -13.29 0.92 -6.50
C ARG A 372 -13.33 0.87 -8.03
N ASN A 373 -12.20 1.13 -8.67
CA ASN A 373 -12.09 1.17 -10.14
C ASN A 373 -11.28 0.03 -10.77
N SER A 374 -10.71 -0.87 -9.95
CA SER A 374 -9.97 -2.03 -10.44
C SER A 374 -9.95 -3.18 -9.43
N TYR A 375 -9.64 -4.38 -9.90
CA TYR A 375 -9.27 -5.54 -9.10
C TYR A 375 -8.31 -6.44 -9.87
N TRP A 376 -7.64 -7.34 -9.17
CA TRP A 376 -6.67 -8.26 -9.74
C TRP A 376 -7.20 -9.69 -9.72
N VAL A 377 -6.93 -10.44 -10.79
CA VAL A 377 -7.19 -11.88 -10.88
C VAL A 377 -5.88 -12.61 -11.02
N ASP A 378 -5.59 -13.53 -10.08
CA ASP A 378 -4.42 -14.36 -10.16
C ASP A 378 -4.54 -15.45 -11.24
N ALA A 379 -3.44 -15.76 -11.91
CA ALA A 379 -3.36 -16.93 -12.76
C ALA A 379 -3.61 -18.19 -11.91
N VAL A 380 -4.57 -19.01 -12.29
CA VAL A 380 -4.79 -20.31 -11.65
C VAL A 380 -3.55 -21.15 -11.91
N ASN A 381 -2.73 -21.38 -10.90
CA ASN A 381 -1.62 -22.31 -10.96
C ASN A 381 -2.18 -23.73 -11.11
N THR A 382 -2.32 -24.23 -12.34
CA THR A 382 -2.62 -25.62 -12.65
C THR A 382 -1.46 -26.60 -12.38
N ALA A 383 -0.38 -26.12 -11.74
CA ALA A 383 0.83 -26.90 -11.46
C ALA A 383 0.86 -27.43 -10.02
N SER A 384 -0.15 -28.21 -9.62
CA SER A 384 -0.04 -29.02 -8.42
C SER A 384 -0.76 -30.35 -8.59
N ASN A 385 -0.28 -31.17 -9.52
CA ASN A 385 -0.48 -32.60 -9.56
C ASN A 385 0.55 -33.22 -10.53
N LYS A 386 1.76 -33.42 -10.04
CA LYS A 386 2.69 -34.44 -10.55
C LYS A 386 3.34 -35.12 -9.36
#